data_368a06c3ec47f1fec9bd1dc190e2b08d
#
_entry.id   368a06c3ec47f1fec9bd1dc190e2b08d
#
_cell.length_a   1.000
_cell.length_b   1.000
_cell.length_c   1.000
_cell.angle_alpha   90.00
_cell.angle_beta   90.00
_cell.angle_gamma   90.00
#
_symmetry.space_group_name_H-M   'P 1'
#
loop_
_entity.id
_entity.type
_entity.pdbx_description
1 polymer ?
#
loop_
_entity_poly.entity_id
_entity_poly.type
_entity_poly.pdbx_seq_one_letter_code
_entity_poly.pdbx_strand_id
1 'polypeptide(L)'
;MDSLNEQARIEVAIIGGGVIGLACAFHLAQNGHEVVIFDPAPGRGASYGNAGGITPGWVAPTATMATLRALPRMLADPLSQLVIRPAYLPRLVPWLWQFALSARAHRVEAISKALASIAMSSVQAWTAFAEDAGVSHLIRQQGLLYVYAKSQTRTGAQPAHALRRKRGVLLQDVDQAWLQKFVPTLAPEYRYGVFAPEAAHVVDPGALCDGLLNATESLGGRLRRLAVTDVALEPTGVRLHTAKGSWLAERIVLACGAHSKELAAQLGARVPLDVERGYHAMLPTPGLELPTQLLDGEGKYALTSMRDGLRLAGTVELGGLKLAPNYARAQQLLTHAKRLLPDLDLSNPAYWMGFRPSLPDGLPVIGFAPDSKRAVLAFGHAHIGMTLAPVTANIVADLLAGRQSSFDIQPFSPSRYA
;
A
#
# COMPACT_ATOMS: atom_id res chain seq x y z
N MET A 1 17.89 -15.50 27.64
CA MET A 1 16.94 -16.10 28.62
C MET A 1 16.07 -14.97 29.14
N ASP A 2 15.06 -14.56 28.34
CA ASP A 2 14.11 -13.50 28.76
C ASP A 2 12.83 -14.17 29.26
N SER A 3 12.84 -14.53 30.54
CA SER A 3 11.60 -14.77 31.29
C SER A 3 10.94 -13.41 31.58
N LEU A 4 10.50 -12.71 30.56
CA LEU A 4 9.66 -11.55 30.75
C LEU A 4 8.26 -12.06 31.09
N ASN A 5 7.88 -11.77 32.30
CA ASN A 5 6.63 -12.01 32.99
C ASN A 5 5.44 -11.99 32.03
N GLU A 6 4.80 -13.14 31.77
CA GLU A 6 3.53 -13.29 31.01
C GLU A 6 2.35 -12.48 31.62
N GLN A 7 2.59 -11.80 32.75
CA GLN A 7 1.59 -11.04 33.51
C GLN A 7 1.71 -9.51 33.34
N ALA A 8 2.73 -8.98 32.66
CA ALA A 8 2.82 -7.53 32.44
C ALA A 8 1.77 -7.08 31.44
N ARG A 9 0.87 -6.22 31.89
CA ARG A 9 -0.17 -5.60 31.05
C ARG A 9 0.50 -4.65 30.05
N ILE A 10 0.21 -4.82 28.75
CA ILE A 10 0.71 -3.98 27.68
C ILE A 10 -0.22 -2.76 27.53
N GLU A 11 0.32 -1.55 27.47
CA GLU A 11 -0.50 -0.36 27.23
C GLU A 11 -1.08 -0.38 25.81
N VAL A 12 -0.20 -0.44 24.78
CA VAL A 12 -0.63 -0.51 23.37
C VAL A 12 0.08 -1.64 22.64
N ALA A 13 -0.68 -2.61 22.13
CA ALA A 13 -0.14 -3.65 21.27
C ALA A 13 -0.43 -3.35 19.80
N ILE A 14 0.61 -3.37 18.97
CA ILE A 14 0.51 -3.26 17.50
C ILE A 14 0.57 -4.66 16.91
N ILE A 15 -0.50 -5.09 16.28
CA ILE A 15 -0.59 -6.39 15.63
C ILE A 15 -0.31 -6.22 14.13
N GLY A 16 0.89 -6.62 13.71
CA GLY A 16 1.41 -6.42 12.34
C GLY A 16 2.51 -5.37 12.26
N GLY A 17 3.68 -5.79 11.79
CA GLY A 17 4.90 -5.00 11.61
C GLY A 17 5.15 -4.60 10.15
N GLY A 18 4.11 -4.39 9.34
CA GLY A 18 4.22 -3.72 8.05
C GLY A 18 4.38 -2.21 8.20
N VAL A 19 4.56 -1.47 7.09
CA VAL A 19 4.78 -0.01 7.13
C VAL A 19 3.69 0.75 7.91
N ILE A 20 2.45 0.30 7.88
CA ILE A 20 1.34 0.91 8.63
C ILE A 20 1.52 0.68 10.12
N GLY A 21 1.74 -0.58 10.54
CA GLY A 21 1.92 -0.91 11.96
C GLY A 21 3.17 -0.27 12.55
N LEU A 22 4.28 -0.26 11.80
CA LEU A 22 5.53 0.37 12.23
C LEU A 22 5.41 1.89 12.34
N ALA A 23 4.70 2.53 11.39
CA ALA A 23 4.42 3.96 11.49
C ALA A 23 3.54 4.29 12.71
N CYS A 24 2.49 3.48 12.97
CA CYS A 24 1.67 3.64 14.18
C CYS A 24 2.50 3.43 15.45
N ALA A 25 3.35 2.40 15.47
CA ALA A 25 4.21 2.08 16.63
C ALA A 25 5.17 3.24 16.93
N PHE A 26 5.89 3.73 15.92
CA PHE A 26 6.81 4.84 16.07
C PHE A 26 6.10 6.09 16.58
N HIS A 27 5.00 6.49 15.94
CA HIS A 27 4.28 7.70 16.32
C HIS A 27 3.68 7.63 17.73
N LEU A 28 3.17 6.48 18.14
CA LEU A 28 2.67 6.27 19.50
C LEU A 28 3.81 6.29 20.53
N ALA A 29 4.95 5.65 20.23
CA ALA A 29 6.12 5.71 21.11
C ALA A 29 6.68 7.13 21.24
N GLN A 30 6.71 7.91 20.14
CA GLN A 30 7.09 9.33 20.13
C GLN A 30 6.16 10.17 21.03
N ASN A 31 4.87 9.80 21.12
CA ASN A 31 3.91 10.43 22.01
C ASN A 31 3.93 9.88 23.46
N GLY A 32 4.92 9.06 23.82
CA GLY A 32 5.14 8.58 25.17
C GLY A 32 4.36 7.31 25.56
N HIS A 33 3.72 6.62 24.61
CA HIS A 33 3.04 5.36 24.88
C HIS A 33 4.02 4.18 24.97
N GLU A 34 3.78 3.24 25.89
CA GLU A 34 4.47 1.96 25.91
C GLU A 34 3.92 1.05 24.80
N VAL A 35 4.73 0.80 23.76
CA VAL A 35 4.32 0.06 22.57
C VAL A 35 4.99 -1.30 22.50
N VAL A 36 4.19 -2.35 22.21
CA VAL A 36 4.71 -3.69 21.89
C VAL A 36 4.19 -4.12 20.52
N ILE A 37 5.11 -4.39 19.60
CA ILE A 37 4.79 -4.85 18.24
C ILE A 37 4.79 -6.37 18.19
N PHE A 38 3.77 -6.97 17.62
CA PHE A 38 3.67 -8.41 17.34
C PHE A 38 3.72 -8.66 15.85
N ASP A 39 4.80 -9.22 15.34
CA ASP A 39 4.96 -9.63 13.95
C ASP A 39 6.08 -10.68 13.83
N PRO A 40 5.88 -11.81 13.14
CA PRO A 40 6.93 -12.83 12.99
C PRO A 40 8.10 -12.38 12.13
N ALA A 41 7.85 -11.46 11.16
CA ALA A 41 8.86 -10.98 10.20
C ALA A 41 8.57 -9.52 9.81
N PRO A 42 8.80 -8.54 10.74
CA PRO A 42 8.45 -7.14 10.51
C PRO A 42 9.12 -6.59 9.25
N GLY A 43 8.38 -5.77 8.49
CA GLY A 43 8.84 -5.17 7.26
C GLY A 43 8.96 -6.12 6.06
N ARG A 44 8.78 -7.42 6.21
CA ARG A 44 9.05 -8.43 5.14
C ARG A 44 7.81 -8.85 4.34
N GLY A 45 6.64 -8.31 4.65
CA GLY A 45 5.39 -8.53 3.91
C GLY A 45 5.24 -7.62 2.68
N ALA A 46 4.00 -7.21 2.38
CA ALA A 46 3.67 -6.36 1.22
C ALA A 46 4.46 -5.04 1.17
N SER A 47 4.92 -4.53 2.30
CA SER A 47 5.73 -3.31 2.40
C SER A 47 7.10 -3.50 1.75
N TYR A 48 7.77 -4.64 1.94
CA TYR A 48 9.09 -4.95 1.39
C TYR A 48 9.13 -4.85 -0.13
N GLY A 49 8.16 -5.46 -0.79
CA GLY A 49 8.10 -5.51 -2.26
C GLY A 49 7.33 -4.37 -2.91
N ASN A 50 7.02 -3.31 -2.15
CA ASN A 50 6.32 -2.14 -2.67
C ASN A 50 7.14 -1.43 -3.75
N ALA A 51 6.46 -0.78 -4.71
CA ALA A 51 7.10 0.05 -5.75
C ALA A 51 7.71 1.36 -5.21
N GLY A 52 7.57 1.62 -3.91
CA GLY A 52 8.14 2.78 -3.22
C GLY A 52 7.36 4.08 -3.38
N GLY A 53 6.35 4.15 -4.23
CA GLY A 53 5.67 5.41 -4.53
C GLY A 53 4.98 6.05 -3.32
N ILE A 54 5.24 7.33 -3.11
CA ILE A 54 4.55 8.25 -2.20
C ILE A 54 3.93 9.33 -3.08
N THR A 55 2.62 9.25 -3.34
CA THR A 55 2.01 10.17 -4.29
C THR A 55 0.63 10.65 -3.87
N PRO A 56 0.42 11.99 -3.86
CA PRO A 56 -0.91 12.58 -3.70
C PRO A 56 -1.89 12.14 -4.79
N GLY A 57 -1.36 11.68 -5.93
CA GLY A 57 -2.14 11.31 -7.11
C GLY A 57 -2.97 10.03 -7.00
N TRP A 58 -2.87 9.25 -5.93
CA TRP A 58 -3.68 8.05 -5.71
C TRP A 58 -5.11 8.37 -5.22
N VAL A 59 -5.74 9.35 -5.86
CA VAL A 59 -7.12 9.80 -5.58
C VAL A 59 -8.14 9.29 -6.58
N ALA A 60 -7.69 8.63 -7.65
CA ALA A 60 -8.57 8.01 -8.64
C ALA A 60 -8.79 6.53 -8.28
N PRO A 61 -10.00 6.10 -7.93
CA PRO A 61 -10.27 4.72 -7.58
C PRO A 61 -10.09 3.78 -8.78
N THR A 62 -9.72 2.53 -8.50
CA THR A 62 -9.59 1.47 -9.52
C THR A 62 -10.94 0.96 -10.01
N ALA A 63 -11.96 0.94 -9.13
CA ALA A 63 -13.33 0.57 -9.46
C ALA A 63 -13.99 1.69 -10.26
N THR A 64 -14.00 1.56 -11.58
CA THR A 64 -14.67 2.49 -12.52
C THR A 64 -15.43 1.73 -13.58
N MET A 65 -16.42 2.37 -14.21
CA MET A 65 -17.13 1.77 -15.35
C MET A 65 -16.19 1.46 -16.52
N ALA A 66 -15.12 2.25 -16.70
CA ALA A 66 -14.10 1.96 -17.71
C ALA A 66 -13.34 0.67 -17.38
N THR A 67 -12.96 0.47 -16.12
CA THR A 67 -12.33 -0.77 -15.64
C THR A 67 -13.25 -1.97 -15.86
N LEU A 68 -14.53 -1.86 -15.49
CA LEU A 68 -15.49 -2.96 -15.66
C LEU A 68 -15.67 -3.34 -17.14
N ARG A 69 -15.75 -2.38 -18.03
CA ARG A 69 -15.85 -2.64 -19.48
C ARG A 69 -14.58 -3.27 -20.06
N ALA A 70 -13.42 -2.98 -19.48
CA ALA A 70 -12.15 -3.54 -19.91
C ALA A 70 -11.90 -4.96 -19.38
N LEU A 71 -12.60 -5.38 -18.29
CA LEU A 71 -12.38 -6.68 -17.64
C LEU A 71 -12.41 -7.89 -18.58
N PRO A 72 -13.40 -8.05 -19.50
CA PRO A 72 -13.44 -9.22 -20.38
C PRO A 72 -12.19 -9.32 -21.26
N ARG A 73 -11.75 -8.18 -21.82
CA ARG A 73 -10.52 -8.11 -22.63
C ARG A 73 -9.28 -8.41 -21.79
N MET A 74 -9.21 -7.85 -20.58
CA MET A 74 -8.08 -8.07 -19.67
C MET A 74 -7.97 -9.54 -19.26
N LEU A 75 -9.09 -10.22 -19.03
CA LEU A 75 -9.09 -11.64 -18.63
C LEU A 75 -8.78 -12.58 -19.81
N ALA A 76 -9.05 -12.15 -21.04
CA ALA A 76 -8.72 -12.91 -22.25
C ALA A 76 -7.25 -12.76 -22.68
N ASP A 77 -6.54 -11.74 -22.23
CA ASP A 77 -5.15 -11.47 -22.59
C ASP A 77 -4.19 -12.16 -21.60
N PRO A 78 -3.39 -13.17 -22.01
CA PRO A 78 -2.41 -13.84 -21.15
C PRO A 78 -1.34 -12.89 -20.58
N LEU A 79 -1.06 -11.79 -21.30
CA LEU A 79 -0.10 -10.77 -20.90
C LEU A 79 -0.73 -9.66 -20.05
N SER A 80 -2.04 -9.76 -19.78
CA SER A 80 -2.77 -8.79 -18.96
C SER A 80 -2.18 -8.70 -17.56
N GLN A 81 -2.27 -7.50 -17.01
CA GLN A 81 -1.89 -7.26 -15.62
C GLN A 81 -2.81 -7.89 -14.61
N LEU A 82 -4.09 -8.10 -14.96
CA LEU A 82 -5.09 -8.70 -14.10
C LEU A 82 -5.34 -10.15 -14.50
N VAL A 83 -5.17 -11.04 -13.52
CA VAL A 83 -5.55 -12.45 -13.66
C VAL A 83 -6.40 -12.85 -12.46
N ILE A 84 -7.46 -13.61 -12.73
CA ILE A 84 -8.24 -14.29 -11.70
C ILE A 84 -7.93 -15.77 -11.78
N ARG A 85 -7.50 -16.36 -10.67
CA ARG A 85 -7.27 -17.81 -10.59
C ARG A 85 -8.62 -18.53 -10.61
N PRO A 86 -8.89 -19.42 -11.57
CA PRO A 86 -10.21 -20.05 -11.73
C PRO A 86 -10.71 -20.74 -10.44
N ALA A 87 -9.85 -21.44 -9.73
CA ALA A 87 -10.17 -22.09 -8.47
C ALA A 87 -10.58 -21.12 -7.34
N TYR A 88 -10.23 -19.84 -7.46
CA TYR A 88 -10.57 -18.80 -6.47
C TYR A 88 -11.83 -18.02 -6.82
N LEU A 89 -12.27 -18.07 -8.06
CA LEU A 89 -13.41 -17.29 -8.57
C LEU A 89 -14.69 -17.40 -7.73
N PRO A 90 -15.15 -18.60 -7.28
CA PRO A 90 -16.37 -18.71 -6.49
C PRO A 90 -16.31 -17.90 -5.18
N ARG A 91 -15.14 -17.82 -4.53
CA ARG A 91 -14.92 -17.04 -3.30
C ARG A 91 -14.86 -15.55 -3.56
N LEU A 92 -14.44 -15.16 -4.77
CA LEU A 92 -14.24 -13.77 -5.16
C LEU A 92 -15.55 -13.09 -5.60
N VAL A 93 -16.58 -13.84 -6.01
CA VAL A 93 -17.84 -13.28 -6.53
C VAL A 93 -18.46 -12.20 -5.64
N PRO A 94 -18.60 -12.37 -4.31
CA PRO A 94 -19.17 -11.33 -3.46
C PRO A 94 -18.33 -10.03 -3.45
N TRP A 95 -17.01 -10.18 -3.50
CA TRP A 95 -16.08 -9.05 -3.57
C TRP A 95 -16.20 -8.32 -4.92
N LEU A 96 -16.24 -9.05 -6.04
CA LEU A 96 -16.43 -8.49 -7.39
C LEU A 96 -17.76 -7.77 -7.52
N TRP A 97 -18.81 -8.27 -6.91
CA TRP A 97 -20.11 -7.59 -6.87
C TRP A 97 -20.01 -6.21 -6.19
N GLN A 98 -19.40 -6.14 -5.01
CA GLN A 98 -19.19 -4.89 -4.30
C GLN A 98 -18.25 -3.93 -5.07
N PHE A 99 -17.23 -4.48 -5.71
CA PHE A 99 -16.34 -3.73 -6.62
C PHE A 99 -17.14 -3.10 -7.76
N ALA A 100 -18.03 -3.84 -8.40
CA ALA A 100 -18.89 -3.34 -9.45
C ALA A 100 -19.86 -2.24 -8.96
N LEU A 101 -20.40 -2.40 -7.74
CA LEU A 101 -21.23 -1.35 -7.11
C LEU A 101 -20.43 -0.08 -6.82
N SER A 102 -19.16 -0.21 -6.45
CA SER A 102 -18.25 0.90 -6.19
C SER A 102 -17.88 1.69 -7.46
N ALA A 103 -18.04 1.08 -8.64
CA ALA A 103 -17.78 1.71 -9.93
C ALA A 103 -18.86 2.72 -10.40
N ARG A 104 -19.97 2.86 -9.66
CA ARG A 104 -21.02 3.85 -9.97
C ARG A 104 -20.47 5.27 -9.82
N ALA A 105 -20.86 6.18 -10.72
CA ALA A 105 -20.27 7.53 -10.81
C ALA A 105 -20.29 8.30 -9.46
N HIS A 106 -21.40 8.26 -8.72
CA HIS A 106 -21.50 8.94 -7.42
C HIS A 106 -20.58 8.29 -6.37
N ARG A 107 -20.37 6.97 -6.42
CA ARG A 107 -19.43 6.26 -5.53
C ARG A 107 -17.99 6.59 -5.87
N VAL A 108 -17.63 6.59 -7.17
CA VAL A 108 -16.30 7.02 -7.65
C VAL A 108 -15.99 8.44 -7.16
N GLU A 109 -16.93 9.37 -7.24
CA GLU A 109 -16.77 10.73 -6.76
C GLU A 109 -16.56 10.79 -5.24
N ALA A 110 -17.37 10.07 -4.47
CA ALA A 110 -17.27 10.01 -3.01
C ALA A 110 -15.94 9.36 -2.56
N ILE A 111 -15.57 8.22 -3.16
CA ILE A 111 -14.30 7.51 -2.88
C ILE A 111 -13.10 8.42 -3.21
N SER A 112 -13.13 9.07 -4.37
CA SER A 112 -12.08 10.00 -4.77
C SER A 112 -11.92 11.17 -3.78
N LYS A 113 -13.04 11.73 -3.29
CA LYS A 113 -13.02 12.80 -2.29
C LYS A 113 -12.40 12.29 -0.97
N ALA A 114 -12.80 11.11 -0.52
CA ALA A 114 -12.25 10.49 0.69
C ALA A 114 -10.76 10.20 0.56
N LEU A 115 -10.31 9.61 -0.58
CA LEU A 115 -8.87 9.40 -0.80
C LEU A 115 -8.09 10.71 -0.81
N ALA A 116 -8.63 11.76 -1.45
CA ALA A 116 -7.96 13.06 -1.50
C ALA A 116 -7.79 13.68 -0.11
N SER A 117 -8.76 13.51 0.80
CA SER A 117 -8.67 14.09 2.15
C SER A 117 -7.48 13.56 2.97
N ILE A 118 -6.99 12.35 2.67
CA ILE A 118 -5.84 11.73 3.38
C ILE A 118 -4.58 11.60 2.52
N ALA A 119 -4.68 11.61 1.19
CA ALA A 119 -3.53 11.41 0.31
C ALA A 119 -2.82 12.71 -0.06
N MET A 120 -3.54 13.84 -0.13
CA MET A 120 -2.97 15.11 -0.58
C MET A 120 -1.84 15.62 0.31
N SER A 121 -1.89 15.37 1.61
CA SER A 121 -0.83 15.73 2.58
C SER A 121 0.28 14.67 2.72
N SER A 122 0.22 13.56 1.96
CA SER A 122 1.08 12.40 2.20
C SER A 122 2.58 12.69 2.09
N VAL A 123 3.01 13.48 1.10
CA VAL A 123 4.44 13.80 0.92
C VAL A 123 4.93 14.69 2.05
N GLN A 124 4.16 15.72 2.42
CA GLN A 124 4.50 16.59 3.55
C GLN A 124 4.53 15.79 4.87
N ALA A 125 3.53 14.91 5.08
CA ALA A 125 3.50 14.05 6.26
C ALA A 125 4.72 13.13 6.32
N TRP A 126 5.13 12.54 5.17
CA TRP A 126 6.34 11.73 5.10
C TRP A 126 7.61 12.53 5.34
N THR A 127 7.71 13.78 4.88
CA THR A 127 8.90 14.62 5.08
C THR A 127 9.17 14.80 6.57
N ALA A 128 8.17 15.26 7.34
CA ALA A 128 8.31 15.43 8.79
C ALA A 128 8.52 14.09 9.52
N PHE A 129 7.71 13.08 9.17
CA PHE A 129 7.76 11.78 9.82
C PHE A 129 9.10 11.04 9.62
N ALA A 130 9.67 11.16 8.40
CA ALA A 130 10.94 10.53 8.08
C ALA A 130 12.14 11.24 8.73
N GLU A 131 12.04 12.56 8.94
CA GLU A 131 13.01 13.34 9.69
C GLU A 131 13.05 12.88 11.14
N ASP A 132 11.87 12.83 11.79
CA ASP A 132 11.74 12.37 13.18
C ASP A 132 12.24 10.93 13.38
N ALA A 133 11.98 10.05 12.41
CA ALA A 133 12.42 8.65 12.45
C ALA A 133 13.86 8.42 11.96
N GLY A 134 14.58 9.46 11.51
CA GLY A 134 15.94 9.34 10.98
C GLY A 134 16.07 8.62 9.64
N VAL A 135 14.97 8.51 8.85
CA VAL A 135 14.91 7.75 7.59
C VAL A 135 14.75 8.62 6.34
N SER A 136 14.90 9.94 6.44
CA SER A 136 14.74 10.89 5.32
C SER A 136 15.63 10.59 4.12
N HIS A 137 16.82 10.01 4.37
CA HIS A 137 17.77 9.60 3.33
C HIS A 137 17.24 8.51 2.39
N LEU A 138 16.16 7.82 2.77
CA LEU A 138 15.50 6.79 1.98
C LEU A 138 14.38 7.35 1.07
N ILE A 139 14.03 8.62 1.19
CA ILE A 139 12.96 9.24 0.40
C ILE A 139 13.56 10.18 -0.65
N ARG A 140 13.07 10.08 -1.89
CA ARG A 140 13.43 10.95 -3.01
C ARG A 140 12.19 11.66 -3.53
N GLN A 141 12.19 12.97 -3.47
CA GLN A 141 11.11 13.80 -4.04
C GLN A 141 11.50 14.21 -5.46
N GLN A 142 11.29 13.30 -6.41
CA GLN A 142 11.69 13.42 -7.80
C GLN A 142 10.50 13.36 -8.77
N GLY A 143 9.27 13.36 -8.24
CA GLY A 143 8.05 13.27 -9.03
C GLY A 143 7.69 11.84 -9.45
N LEU A 144 6.65 11.78 -10.29
CA LEU A 144 6.16 10.56 -10.93
C LEU A 144 5.78 10.89 -12.37
N LEU A 145 6.26 10.13 -13.32
CA LEU A 145 6.01 10.33 -14.74
C LEU A 145 5.19 9.20 -15.34
N TYR A 146 3.96 9.49 -15.77
CA TYR A 146 3.16 8.60 -16.61
C TYR A 146 3.61 8.75 -18.06
N VAL A 147 3.89 7.65 -18.75
CA VAL A 147 4.31 7.64 -20.15
C VAL A 147 3.38 6.81 -21.01
N TYR A 148 3.15 7.26 -22.24
CA TYR A 148 2.23 6.63 -23.18
C TYR A 148 2.84 6.60 -24.59
N ALA A 149 2.82 5.44 -25.24
CA ALA A 149 3.21 5.30 -26.64
C ALA A 149 2.05 5.63 -27.58
N LYS A 150 0.83 5.19 -27.22
CA LYS A 150 -0.37 5.31 -28.06
C LYS A 150 -1.28 6.44 -27.60
N SER A 151 -1.80 7.22 -28.57
CA SER A 151 -2.78 8.28 -28.28
C SER A 151 -4.05 7.73 -27.64
N GLN A 152 -4.51 6.53 -28.05
CA GLN A 152 -5.69 5.87 -27.47
C GLN A 152 -5.51 5.56 -25.99
N THR A 153 -4.35 5.07 -25.60
CA THR A 153 -4.05 4.77 -24.18
C THR A 153 -4.01 6.05 -23.36
N ARG A 154 -3.37 7.10 -23.88
CA ARG A 154 -3.38 8.43 -23.27
C ARG A 154 -4.81 8.96 -23.11
N THR A 155 -5.62 8.91 -24.16
CA THR A 155 -7.02 9.36 -24.12
C THR A 155 -7.83 8.55 -23.11
N GLY A 156 -7.64 7.24 -23.05
CA GLY A 156 -8.26 6.37 -22.04
C GLY A 156 -7.88 6.70 -20.60
N ALA A 157 -6.70 7.29 -20.37
CA ALA A 157 -6.24 7.72 -19.04
C ALA A 157 -6.75 9.11 -18.63
N GLN A 158 -7.23 9.94 -19.56
CA GLN A 158 -7.67 11.32 -19.31
C GLN A 158 -8.74 11.46 -18.20
N PRO A 159 -9.77 10.60 -18.10
CA PRO A 159 -10.74 10.72 -17.02
C PRO A 159 -10.10 10.60 -15.63
N ALA A 160 -9.11 9.72 -15.46
CA ALA A 160 -8.38 9.58 -14.20
C ALA A 160 -7.49 10.79 -13.93
N HIS A 161 -6.81 11.34 -14.93
CA HIS A 161 -6.01 12.56 -14.79
C HIS A 161 -6.90 13.78 -14.51
N ALA A 162 -8.05 13.92 -15.17
CA ALA A 162 -9.01 14.98 -14.90
C ALA A 162 -9.52 14.90 -13.44
N LEU A 163 -9.80 13.69 -12.94
CA LEU A 163 -10.21 13.51 -11.55
C LEU A 163 -9.09 13.89 -10.57
N ARG A 164 -7.83 13.56 -10.86
CA ARG A 164 -6.67 14.00 -10.08
C ARG A 164 -6.57 15.52 -10.02
N ARG A 165 -6.64 16.20 -11.18
CA ARG A 165 -6.63 17.67 -11.24
C ARG A 165 -7.81 18.28 -10.48
N LYS A 166 -9.01 17.69 -10.60
CA LYS A 166 -10.19 18.11 -9.83
C LYS A 166 -9.97 18.02 -8.31
N ARG A 167 -9.12 17.09 -7.85
CA ARG A 167 -8.74 16.94 -6.44
C ARG A 167 -7.53 17.79 -6.02
N GLY A 168 -7.01 18.63 -6.91
CA GLY A 168 -5.90 19.51 -6.61
C GLY A 168 -4.51 18.94 -6.87
N VAL A 169 -4.41 17.72 -7.45
CA VAL A 169 -3.12 17.12 -7.81
C VAL A 169 -2.49 17.90 -8.96
N LEU A 170 -1.28 18.41 -8.77
CA LEU A 170 -0.53 19.08 -9.81
C LEU A 170 -0.06 18.06 -10.85
N LEU A 171 -0.52 18.22 -12.08
CA LEU A 171 -0.15 17.36 -13.21
C LEU A 171 0.22 18.24 -14.41
N GLN A 172 1.38 18.00 -14.99
CA GLN A 172 1.91 18.67 -16.16
C GLN A 172 1.86 17.74 -17.37
N ASP A 173 1.13 18.10 -18.42
CA ASP A 173 1.22 17.39 -19.68
C ASP A 173 2.56 17.73 -20.34
N VAL A 174 3.30 16.69 -20.76
CA VAL A 174 4.63 16.83 -21.37
C VAL A 174 4.66 16.15 -22.73
N ASP A 175 5.43 16.73 -23.65
CA ASP A 175 5.59 16.24 -25.03
C ASP A 175 6.79 15.31 -25.19
N GLN A 176 7.00 14.83 -26.41
CA GLN A 176 8.08 13.92 -26.75
C GLN A 176 9.46 14.55 -26.53
N ALA A 177 9.63 15.84 -26.86
CA ALA A 177 10.92 16.53 -26.72
C ALA A 177 11.31 16.63 -25.23
N TRP A 178 10.34 16.96 -24.38
CA TRP A 178 10.54 16.99 -22.95
C TRP A 178 10.86 15.58 -22.40
N LEU A 179 10.13 14.54 -22.85
CA LEU A 179 10.36 13.16 -22.41
C LEU A 179 11.77 12.69 -22.76
N GLN A 180 12.24 12.91 -24.00
CA GLN A 180 13.57 12.51 -24.44
C GLN A 180 14.69 13.27 -23.73
N LYS A 181 14.45 14.52 -23.35
CA LYS A 181 15.40 15.30 -22.56
C LYS A 181 15.44 14.83 -21.09
N PHE A 182 14.29 14.51 -20.51
CA PHE A 182 14.17 14.16 -19.09
C PHE A 182 14.52 12.69 -18.83
N VAL A 183 14.15 11.78 -19.74
CA VAL A 183 14.46 10.34 -19.70
C VAL A 183 15.08 9.93 -21.04
N PRO A 184 16.38 10.19 -21.30
CA PRO A 184 17.00 9.95 -22.59
C PRO A 184 16.98 8.49 -23.04
N THR A 185 16.88 7.55 -22.09
CA THR A 185 16.83 6.09 -22.33
C THR A 185 15.44 5.59 -22.72
N LEU A 186 14.42 6.48 -22.71
CA LEU A 186 13.04 6.12 -23.06
C LEU A 186 12.92 5.85 -24.56
N ALA A 187 12.26 4.76 -24.91
CA ALA A 187 12.01 4.41 -26.30
C ALA A 187 11.25 5.53 -27.05
N PRO A 188 11.64 5.86 -28.30
CA PRO A 188 11.12 7.02 -29.03
C PRO A 188 9.63 6.95 -29.40
N GLU A 189 9.02 5.78 -29.36
CA GLU A 189 7.58 5.60 -29.52
C GLU A 189 6.74 6.14 -28.36
N TYR A 190 7.33 6.35 -27.18
CA TYR A 190 6.66 7.01 -26.05
C TYR A 190 6.68 8.52 -26.24
N ARG A 191 5.57 9.04 -26.74
CA ARG A 191 5.46 10.43 -27.21
C ARG A 191 4.65 11.33 -26.30
N TYR A 192 3.94 10.75 -25.33
CA TYR A 192 3.05 11.49 -24.45
C TYR A 192 3.40 11.19 -22.99
N GLY A 193 3.42 12.21 -22.16
CA GLY A 193 3.64 12.07 -20.74
C GLY A 193 2.71 12.94 -19.91
N VAL A 194 2.56 12.55 -18.64
CA VAL A 194 1.93 13.37 -17.61
C VAL A 194 2.85 13.29 -16.39
N PHE A 195 3.43 14.41 -16.01
CA PHE A 195 4.36 14.51 -14.89
C PHE A 195 3.65 15.05 -13.64
N ALA A 196 3.81 14.37 -12.51
CA ALA A 196 3.34 14.77 -11.18
C ALA A 196 4.55 15.16 -10.32
N PRO A 197 4.95 16.44 -10.29
CA PRO A 197 6.20 16.88 -9.66
C PRO A 197 6.23 16.74 -8.14
N GLU A 198 5.06 16.76 -7.49
CA GLU A 198 4.95 16.67 -6.02
C GLU A 198 5.12 15.26 -5.48
N ALA A 199 5.13 14.24 -6.35
CA ALA A 199 5.29 12.86 -5.90
C ALA A 199 6.72 12.59 -5.42
N ALA A 200 6.84 11.62 -4.53
CA ALA A 200 8.10 11.10 -4.03
C ALA A 200 8.12 9.57 -4.12
N HIS A 201 9.28 8.99 -3.85
CA HIS A 201 9.37 7.55 -3.69
C HIS A 201 10.42 7.15 -2.66
N VAL A 202 10.26 5.96 -2.11
CA VAL A 202 11.20 5.32 -1.20
C VAL A 202 12.15 4.46 -2.02
N VAL A 203 13.45 4.68 -1.86
CA VAL A 203 14.49 3.92 -2.58
C VAL A 203 14.78 2.55 -1.99
N ASP A 204 14.36 2.29 -0.75
CA ASP A 204 14.44 0.98 -0.10
C ASP A 204 13.32 0.82 0.94
N PRO A 205 12.18 0.23 0.54
CA PRO A 205 11.06 0.01 1.46
C PRO A 205 11.37 -0.94 2.62
N GLY A 206 12.32 -1.86 2.44
CA GLY A 206 12.80 -2.76 3.50
C GLY A 206 13.56 -1.99 4.56
N ALA A 207 14.56 -1.21 4.16
CA ALA A 207 15.33 -0.37 5.07
C ALA A 207 14.47 0.70 5.75
N LEU A 208 13.44 1.24 5.08
CA LEU A 208 12.47 2.14 5.69
C LEU A 208 11.75 1.47 6.86
N CYS A 209 11.26 0.25 6.67
CA CYS A 209 10.61 -0.51 7.74
C CYS A 209 11.58 -0.83 8.90
N ASP A 210 12.81 -1.23 8.58
CA ASP A 210 13.85 -1.49 9.58
C ASP A 210 14.18 -0.20 10.37
N GLY A 211 14.29 0.94 9.69
CA GLY A 211 14.52 2.24 10.32
C GLY A 211 13.38 2.66 11.26
N LEU A 212 12.13 2.49 10.84
CA LEU A 212 10.97 2.77 11.71
C LEU A 212 10.92 1.86 12.94
N LEU A 213 11.28 0.58 12.78
CA LEU A 213 11.38 -0.35 13.90
C LEU A 213 12.47 0.11 14.88
N ASN A 214 13.68 0.39 14.38
CA ASN A 214 14.81 0.85 15.20
C ASN A 214 14.48 2.16 15.94
N ALA A 215 13.83 3.11 15.25
CA ALA A 215 13.36 4.36 15.87
C ALA A 215 12.34 4.08 16.99
N THR A 216 11.43 3.13 16.78
CA THR A 216 10.45 2.72 17.80
C THR A 216 11.17 2.10 19.01
N GLU A 217 12.14 1.20 18.78
CA GLU A 217 12.90 0.55 19.86
C GLU A 217 13.78 1.55 20.63
N SER A 218 14.34 2.56 19.97
CA SER A 218 15.11 3.63 20.64
C SER A 218 14.26 4.50 21.56
N LEU A 219 12.94 4.55 21.33
CA LEU A 219 11.96 5.20 22.21
C LEU A 219 11.37 4.26 23.28
N GLY A 220 11.92 3.05 23.43
CA GLY A 220 11.48 2.08 24.42
C GLY A 220 10.40 1.10 23.94
N GLY A 221 10.00 1.19 22.68
CA GLY A 221 9.11 0.19 22.05
C GLY A 221 9.77 -1.19 21.99
N ARG A 222 8.96 -2.23 21.98
CA ARG A 222 9.46 -3.63 22.01
C ARG A 222 8.87 -4.44 20.86
N LEU A 223 9.68 -5.29 20.24
CA LEU A 223 9.24 -6.25 19.23
C LEU A 223 9.09 -7.65 19.84
N ARG A 224 7.97 -8.30 19.53
CA ARG A 224 7.74 -9.74 19.71
C ARG A 224 7.63 -10.40 18.34
N ARG A 225 8.59 -11.22 17.96
CA ARG A 225 8.59 -11.98 16.69
C ARG A 225 7.62 -13.15 16.78
N LEU A 226 6.34 -12.83 16.95
CA LEU A 226 5.24 -13.75 17.14
C LEU A 226 4.05 -13.34 16.28
N ALA A 227 3.40 -14.32 15.67
CA ALA A 227 2.11 -14.11 15.02
C ALA A 227 1.00 -14.15 16.07
N VAL A 228 0.13 -13.15 16.08
CA VAL A 228 -1.13 -13.20 16.81
C VAL A 228 -2.12 -14.00 15.96
N THR A 229 -2.65 -15.07 16.51
CA THR A 229 -3.60 -15.97 15.83
C THR A 229 -5.04 -15.64 16.16
N ASP A 230 -5.31 -15.13 17.37
CA ASP A 230 -6.64 -14.81 17.85
C ASP A 230 -6.62 -13.60 18.77
N VAL A 231 -7.74 -12.89 18.83
CA VAL A 231 -7.96 -11.75 19.71
C VAL A 231 -9.33 -11.86 20.38
N ALA A 232 -9.40 -11.50 21.66
CA ALA A 232 -10.67 -11.50 22.41
C ALA A 232 -10.82 -10.19 23.21
N LEU A 233 -12.00 -9.58 23.12
CA LEU A 233 -12.35 -8.43 23.95
C LEU A 233 -12.62 -8.90 25.38
N GLU A 234 -11.96 -8.27 26.35
CA GLU A 234 -12.18 -8.49 27.78
C GLU A 234 -12.60 -7.19 28.48
N PRO A 235 -13.23 -7.24 29.65
CA PRO A 235 -13.64 -6.02 30.35
C PRO A 235 -12.48 -5.05 30.62
N THR A 236 -11.28 -5.58 30.85
CA THR A 236 -10.09 -4.78 31.20
C THR A 236 -9.16 -4.50 30.04
N GLY A 237 -9.34 -5.11 28.86
CA GLY A 237 -8.43 -4.96 27.71
C GLY A 237 -8.79 -5.84 26.52
N VAL A 238 -7.78 -6.16 25.73
CA VAL A 238 -7.86 -7.10 24.61
C VAL A 238 -6.85 -8.20 24.83
N ARG A 239 -7.30 -9.46 24.84
CA ARG A 239 -6.46 -10.64 24.92
C ARG A 239 -5.92 -10.99 23.56
N LEU A 240 -4.60 -11.16 23.44
CA LEU A 240 -3.89 -11.61 22.26
C LEU A 240 -3.40 -13.04 22.47
N HIS A 241 -3.68 -13.94 21.53
CA HIS A 241 -3.19 -15.30 21.56
C HIS A 241 -2.11 -15.51 20.50
N THR A 242 -1.04 -16.20 20.89
CA THR A 242 0.06 -16.59 20.01
C THR A 242 0.47 -18.02 20.32
N ALA A 243 1.34 -18.60 19.49
CA ALA A 243 1.90 -19.93 19.73
C ALA A 243 2.73 -20.05 21.03
N LYS A 244 3.15 -18.92 21.66
CA LYS A 244 3.96 -18.89 22.88
C LYS A 244 3.22 -18.36 24.11
N GLY A 245 1.89 -18.32 24.10
CA GLY A 245 1.09 -17.85 25.21
C GLY A 245 0.17 -16.68 24.85
N SER A 246 -0.41 -16.08 25.88
CA SER A 246 -1.37 -14.98 25.75
C SER A 246 -0.87 -13.73 26.42
N TRP A 247 -1.20 -12.58 25.85
CA TRP A 247 -0.91 -11.25 26.42
C TRP A 247 -2.19 -10.45 26.58
N LEU A 248 -2.27 -9.63 27.60
CA LEU A 248 -3.35 -8.68 27.81
C LEU A 248 -2.86 -7.27 27.48
N ALA A 249 -3.49 -6.62 26.50
CA ALA A 249 -3.23 -5.24 26.15
C ALA A 249 -4.41 -4.35 26.55
N GLU A 250 -4.14 -3.13 27.03
CA GLU A 250 -5.22 -2.17 27.28
C GLU A 250 -5.90 -1.74 25.99
N ARG A 251 -5.09 -1.53 24.95
CA ARG A 251 -5.51 -1.10 23.61
C ARG A 251 -4.70 -1.83 22.55
N ILE A 252 -5.29 -2.02 21.38
CA ILE A 252 -4.60 -2.61 20.24
C ILE A 252 -4.78 -1.77 18.99
N VAL A 253 -3.79 -1.89 18.09
CA VAL A 253 -3.89 -1.47 16.68
C VAL A 253 -3.74 -2.70 15.81
N LEU A 254 -4.78 -3.05 15.06
CA LEU A 254 -4.76 -4.16 14.11
C LEU A 254 -4.30 -3.67 12.73
N ALA A 255 -3.06 -3.98 12.37
CA ALA A 255 -2.39 -3.55 11.13
C ALA A 255 -1.73 -4.71 10.35
N CYS A 256 -2.33 -5.91 10.40
CA CYS A 256 -1.81 -7.14 9.80
C CYS A 256 -1.98 -7.22 8.27
N GLY A 257 -2.32 -6.12 7.59
CA GLY A 257 -2.49 -6.10 6.15
C GLY A 257 -3.48 -7.15 5.67
N ALA A 258 -3.05 -8.04 4.78
CA ALA A 258 -3.89 -9.09 4.19
C ALA A 258 -4.38 -10.15 5.21
N HIS A 259 -3.73 -10.25 6.37
CA HIS A 259 -4.08 -11.19 7.45
C HIS A 259 -5.03 -10.58 8.49
N SER A 260 -5.54 -9.36 8.27
CA SER A 260 -6.40 -8.69 9.25
C SER A 260 -7.84 -9.22 9.30
N LYS A 261 -8.30 -9.93 8.26
CA LYS A 261 -9.72 -10.27 8.05
C LYS A 261 -10.35 -11.04 9.22
N GLU A 262 -9.69 -12.14 9.60
CA GLU A 262 -10.17 -13.03 10.65
C GLU A 262 -10.10 -12.35 12.04
N LEU A 263 -9.01 -11.65 12.34
CA LEU A 263 -8.86 -10.93 13.60
C LEU A 263 -9.85 -9.75 13.71
N ALA A 264 -10.10 -9.04 12.60
CA ALA A 264 -11.09 -7.98 12.57
C ALA A 264 -12.52 -8.53 12.82
N ALA A 265 -12.84 -9.71 12.28
CA ALA A 265 -14.14 -10.37 12.52
C ALA A 265 -14.35 -10.74 13.99
N GLN A 266 -13.29 -11.16 14.71
CA GLN A 266 -13.32 -11.43 16.15
C GLN A 266 -13.53 -10.16 17.00
N LEU A 267 -13.25 -8.99 16.42
CA LEU A 267 -13.49 -7.66 17.02
C LEU A 267 -14.83 -7.04 16.53
N GLY A 268 -15.72 -7.84 15.93
CA GLY A 268 -17.00 -7.39 15.42
C GLY A 268 -16.98 -6.77 14.02
N ALA A 269 -15.81 -6.58 13.39
CA ALA A 269 -15.69 -5.94 12.08
C ALA A 269 -15.65 -6.97 10.94
N ARG A 270 -16.78 -7.25 10.31
CA ARG A 270 -16.88 -8.13 9.14
C ARG A 270 -16.71 -7.31 7.85
N VAL A 271 -15.48 -7.23 7.37
CA VAL A 271 -15.14 -6.46 6.17
C VAL A 271 -14.80 -7.37 4.99
N PRO A 272 -15.14 -6.99 3.75
CA PRO A 272 -14.86 -7.78 2.54
C PRO A 272 -13.39 -7.62 2.10
N LEU A 273 -12.46 -7.81 3.04
CA LEU A 273 -11.03 -7.78 2.73
C LEU A 273 -10.65 -8.99 1.90
N ASP A 274 -9.98 -8.76 0.78
CA ASP A 274 -9.38 -9.79 -0.06
C ASP A 274 -7.95 -9.39 -0.46
N VAL A 275 -7.30 -10.21 -1.26
CA VAL A 275 -5.88 -10.11 -1.57
C VAL A 275 -5.65 -9.94 -3.06
N GLU A 276 -4.98 -8.87 -3.41
CA GLU A 276 -4.36 -8.70 -4.70
C GLU A 276 -2.88 -9.10 -4.61
N ARG A 277 -2.53 -10.24 -5.22
CA ARG A 277 -1.13 -10.66 -5.34
C ARG A 277 -0.43 -9.77 -6.33
N GLY A 278 0.59 -9.07 -5.86
CA GLY A 278 1.45 -8.23 -6.69
C GLY A 278 2.81 -8.85 -6.85
N TYR A 279 3.35 -8.77 -8.05
CA TYR A 279 4.67 -9.28 -8.37
C TYR A 279 5.61 -8.14 -8.72
N HIS A 280 6.89 -8.31 -8.42
CA HIS A 280 7.93 -7.47 -8.99
C HIS A 280 9.13 -8.29 -9.49
N ALA A 281 9.86 -7.71 -10.43
CA ALA A 281 11.21 -8.10 -10.79
C ALA A 281 12.17 -7.00 -10.31
N MET A 282 13.29 -7.39 -9.72
CA MET A 282 14.39 -6.51 -9.35
C MET A 282 15.58 -6.82 -10.28
N LEU A 283 16.08 -5.80 -10.94
CA LEU A 283 17.27 -5.85 -11.77
C LEU A 283 18.42 -5.21 -10.99
N PRO A 284 19.41 -5.98 -10.53
CA PRO A 284 20.49 -5.45 -9.69
C PRO A 284 21.47 -4.55 -10.47
N THR A 285 21.65 -4.81 -11.75
CA THR A 285 22.57 -4.08 -12.63
C THR A 285 21.86 -3.62 -13.90
N PRO A 286 20.91 -2.66 -13.80
CA PRO A 286 20.05 -2.30 -14.93
C PRO A 286 20.77 -1.56 -16.07
N GLY A 287 22.01 -1.11 -15.86
CA GLY A 287 22.78 -0.33 -16.82
C GLY A 287 22.33 1.13 -16.95
N LEU A 288 21.32 1.55 -16.21
CA LEU A 288 20.77 2.90 -16.22
C LEU A 288 20.14 3.25 -14.88
N GLU A 289 19.96 4.55 -14.64
CA GLU A 289 19.19 5.08 -13.51
C GLU A 289 18.09 6.00 -14.04
N LEU A 290 16.91 5.93 -13.45
CA LEU A 290 15.78 6.77 -13.83
C LEU A 290 15.76 8.04 -12.98
N PRO A 291 15.54 9.22 -13.58
CA PRO A 291 15.47 10.49 -12.84
C PRO A 291 14.21 10.64 -11.98
N THR A 292 13.25 9.79 -12.20
CA THR A 292 11.94 9.76 -11.49
C THR A 292 11.35 8.36 -11.53
N GLN A 293 10.35 8.09 -10.70
CA GLN A 293 9.54 6.90 -10.87
C GLN A 293 8.74 6.98 -12.18
N LEU A 294 8.81 5.95 -13.02
CA LEU A 294 8.02 5.84 -14.24
C LEU A 294 6.78 4.96 -14.02
N LEU A 295 5.67 5.35 -14.63
CA LEU A 295 4.47 4.55 -14.77
C LEU A 295 4.17 4.35 -16.25
N ASP A 296 4.34 3.13 -16.76
CA ASP A 296 3.98 2.79 -18.12
C ASP A 296 2.46 2.70 -18.26
N GLY A 297 1.87 3.59 -19.03
CA GLY A 297 0.43 3.61 -19.30
C GLY A 297 -0.05 2.44 -20.15
N GLU A 298 0.82 1.87 -20.99
CA GLU A 298 0.51 0.71 -21.84
C GLU A 298 0.47 -0.57 -21.02
N GLY A 299 1.56 -0.82 -20.31
CA GLY A 299 1.75 -1.99 -19.47
C GLY A 299 1.21 -1.82 -18.04
N LYS A 300 0.89 -0.60 -17.56
CA LYS A 300 0.40 -0.23 -16.22
C LYS A 300 1.25 -0.82 -15.08
N TYR A 301 2.50 -0.74 -15.17
CA TYR A 301 3.47 -1.12 -14.14
C TYR A 301 4.38 0.06 -13.84
N ALA A 302 4.97 0.03 -12.66
CA ALA A 302 5.90 1.05 -12.20
C ALA A 302 7.35 0.57 -12.35
N LEU A 303 8.24 1.51 -12.70
CA LEU A 303 9.69 1.33 -12.68
C LEU A 303 10.24 2.35 -11.68
N THR A 304 11.01 1.88 -10.72
CA THR A 304 11.60 2.72 -9.68
C THR A 304 13.06 2.37 -9.49
N SER A 305 13.95 3.36 -9.64
CA SER A 305 15.33 3.22 -9.23
C SER A 305 15.38 3.05 -7.72
N MET A 306 15.82 1.88 -7.27
CA MET A 306 16.00 1.52 -5.87
C MET A 306 17.48 1.55 -5.51
N ARG A 307 17.80 1.53 -4.22
CA ARG A 307 19.20 1.47 -3.76
C ARG A 307 19.96 0.29 -4.38
N ASP A 308 19.30 -0.85 -4.56
CA ASP A 308 19.92 -2.08 -5.02
C ASP A 308 19.58 -2.41 -6.50
N GLY A 309 19.23 -1.41 -7.32
CA GLY A 309 18.96 -1.59 -8.75
C GLY A 309 17.62 -0.99 -9.22
N LEU A 310 17.02 -1.55 -10.27
CA LEU A 310 15.74 -1.10 -10.81
C LEU A 310 14.63 -2.09 -10.48
N ARG A 311 13.58 -1.63 -9.83
CA ARG A 311 12.39 -2.42 -9.52
C ARG A 311 11.30 -2.21 -10.56
N LEU A 312 10.86 -3.30 -11.16
CA LEU A 312 9.73 -3.37 -12.07
C LEU A 312 8.55 -3.96 -11.28
N ALA A 313 7.58 -3.14 -10.89
CA ALA A 313 6.48 -3.57 -10.01
C ALA A 313 5.12 -3.36 -10.68
N GLY A 314 4.32 -4.38 -10.72
CA GLY A 314 3.00 -4.33 -11.31
C GLY A 314 2.22 -5.60 -11.07
N THR A 315 1.28 -5.88 -11.95
CA THR A 315 0.42 -7.06 -11.98
C THR A 315 -0.51 -7.20 -10.76
N VAL A 316 -1.67 -7.74 -11.01
CA VAL A 316 -2.67 -8.12 -10.03
C VAL A 316 -3.11 -9.54 -10.32
N GLU A 317 -2.92 -10.44 -9.35
CA GLU A 317 -3.49 -11.77 -9.40
C GLU A 317 -4.45 -11.95 -8.23
N LEU A 318 -5.71 -12.23 -8.53
CA LEU A 318 -6.74 -12.55 -7.56
C LEU A 318 -6.76 -14.06 -7.35
N GLY A 319 -6.18 -14.52 -6.23
CA GLY A 319 -5.96 -15.93 -5.93
C GLY A 319 -5.87 -16.24 -4.43
N GLY A 320 -6.22 -15.29 -3.57
CA GLY A 320 -6.18 -15.44 -2.12
C GLY A 320 -4.77 -15.72 -1.57
N LEU A 321 -4.68 -16.11 -0.31
CA LEU A 321 -3.41 -16.27 0.41
C LEU A 321 -2.69 -17.61 0.17
N LYS A 322 -3.45 -18.69 -0.18
CA LYS A 322 -2.95 -20.08 -0.06
C LYS A 322 -2.35 -20.67 -1.34
N LEU A 323 -2.70 -20.16 -2.52
CA LEU A 323 -2.19 -20.70 -3.78
C LEU A 323 -0.70 -20.41 -3.96
N ALA A 324 0.03 -21.27 -4.66
CA ALA A 324 1.43 -21.04 -4.98
C ALA A 324 1.62 -19.78 -5.86
N PRO A 325 2.73 -19.02 -5.72
CA PRO A 325 3.07 -17.91 -6.59
C PRO A 325 3.22 -18.34 -8.06
N ASN A 326 2.86 -17.44 -8.98
CA ASN A 326 3.10 -17.61 -10.41
C ASN A 326 4.13 -16.58 -10.89
N TYR A 327 5.41 -16.89 -10.79
CA TYR A 327 6.49 -15.96 -11.14
C TYR A 327 6.60 -15.65 -12.64
N ALA A 328 5.93 -16.38 -13.53
CA ALA A 328 5.81 -15.99 -14.94
C ALA A 328 5.20 -14.58 -15.07
N ARG A 329 4.40 -14.15 -14.10
CA ARG A 329 3.84 -12.80 -14.02
C ARG A 329 4.91 -11.73 -13.78
N ALA A 330 5.93 -12.04 -12.98
CA ALA A 330 7.07 -11.14 -12.77
C ALA A 330 7.98 -11.12 -14.01
N GLN A 331 8.16 -12.26 -14.68
CA GLN A 331 8.95 -12.36 -15.92
C GLN A 331 8.35 -11.51 -17.06
N GLN A 332 7.03 -11.43 -17.17
CA GLN A 332 6.35 -10.57 -18.16
C GLN A 332 6.74 -9.09 -18.01
N LEU A 333 7.02 -8.62 -16.79
CA LEU A 333 7.47 -7.25 -16.56
C LEU A 333 8.78 -6.93 -17.28
N LEU A 334 9.67 -7.91 -17.44
CA LEU A 334 10.93 -7.73 -18.17
C LEU A 334 10.67 -7.43 -19.65
N THR A 335 9.74 -8.15 -20.28
CA THR A 335 9.37 -7.93 -21.70
C THR A 335 8.79 -6.53 -21.90
N HIS A 336 7.94 -6.08 -20.98
CA HIS A 336 7.37 -4.74 -21.03
C HIS A 336 8.45 -3.67 -20.78
N ALA A 337 9.33 -3.89 -19.80
CA ALA A 337 10.40 -2.95 -19.47
C ALA A 337 11.42 -2.78 -20.62
N LYS A 338 11.79 -3.86 -21.30
CA LYS A 338 12.69 -3.80 -22.48
C LYS A 338 12.09 -3.02 -23.64
N ARG A 339 10.75 -3.04 -23.78
CA ARG A 339 10.05 -2.21 -24.77
C ARG A 339 10.08 -0.73 -24.39
N LEU A 340 9.94 -0.41 -23.09
CA LEU A 340 9.96 0.96 -22.59
C LEU A 340 11.38 1.55 -22.59
N LEU A 341 12.36 0.74 -22.22
CA LEU A 341 13.78 1.09 -22.07
C LEU A 341 14.62 0.08 -22.85
N PRO A 342 14.88 0.34 -24.15
CA PRO A 342 15.56 -0.63 -25.04
C PRO A 342 16.97 -1.04 -24.57
N ASP A 343 17.68 -0.14 -23.88
CA ASP A 343 19.04 -0.35 -23.42
C ASP A 343 19.12 -1.06 -22.06
N LEU A 344 17.97 -1.35 -21.43
CA LEU A 344 17.88 -1.96 -20.11
C LEU A 344 18.56 -3.34 -20.09
N ASP A 345 19.51 -3.54 -19.17
CA ASP A 345 20.07 -4.86 -18.88
C ASP A 345 19.07 -5.68 -18.05
N LEU A 346 18.69 -6.83 -18.58
CA LEU A 346 17.74 -7.76 -17.96
C LEU A 346 18.42 -8.94 -17.26
N SER A 347 19.74 -8.91 -17.10
CA SER A 347 20.48 -10.02 -16.50
C SER A 347 20.17 -10.17 -15.00
N ASN A 348 20.20 -11.42 -14.54
CA ASN A 348 20.06 -11.82 -13.14
C ASN A 348 18.85 -11.21 -12.37
N PRO A 349 17.62 -11.27 -12.92
CA PRO A 349 16.47 -10.71 -12.25
C PRO A 349 16.10 -11.52 -11.00
N ALA A 350 15.85 -10.85 -9.88
CA ALA A 350 15.23 -11.43 -8.71
C ALA A 350 13.72 -11.18 -8.72
N TYR A 351 12.93 -12.21 -8.36
CA TYR A 351 11.47 -12.12 -8.38
C TYR A 351 10.89 -12.19 -6.97
N TRP A 352 9.82 -11.46 -6.76
CA TRP A 352 9.12 -11.44 -5.49
C TRP A 352 7.60 -11.33 -5.69
N MET A 353 6.84 -11.83 -4.71
CA MET A 353 5.39 -11.72 -4.67
C MET A 353 4.93 -11.32 -3.27
N GLY A 354 3.96 -10.42 -3.20
CA GLY A 354 3.32 -10.02 -1.95
C GLY A 354 1.81 -9.88 -2.05
N PHE A 355 1.20 -9.77 -0.88
CA PHE A 355 -0.24 -9.76 -0.67
C PHE A 355 -0.71 -8.33 -0.35
N ARG A 356 -1.27 -7.61 -1.33
CA ARG A 356 -1.89 -6.30 -1.09
C ARG A 356 -3.26 -6.51 -0.46
N PRO A 357 -3.52 -5.91 0.71
CA PRO A 357 -4.83 -6.00 1.36
C PRO A 357 -5.83 -5.09 0.65
N SER A 358 -6.76 -5.63 -0.10
CA SER A 358 -7.65 -4.86 -0.97
C SER A 358 -9.10 -4.95 -0.52
N LEU A 359 -9.77 -3.82 -0.53
CA LEU A 359 -11.21 -3.68 -0.29
C LEU A 359 -11.91 -3.28 -1.60
N PRO A 360 -13.18 -3.66 -1.81
CA PRO A 360 -13.86 -3.45 -3.10
C PRO A 360 -13.99 -1.99 -3.50
N ASP A 361 -14.06 -1.08 -2.52
CA ASP A 361 -14.14 0.37 -2.74
C ASP A 361 -12.75 1.03 -2.82
N GLY A 362 -11.67 0.29 -2.49
CA GLY A 362 -10.30 0.80 -2.48
C GLY A 362 -9.95 1.74 -1.32
N LEU A 363 -10.89 1.98 -0.39
CA LEU A 363 -10.63 2.76 0.82
C LEU A 363 -10.06 1.86 1.92
N PRO A 364 -9.03 2.29 2.67
CA PRO A 364 -8.59 1.55 3.85
C PRO A 364 -9.66 1.50 4.94
N VAL A 365 -9.52 0.57 5.88
CA VAL A 365 -10.25 0.58 7.14
C VAL A 365 -9.38 1.28 8.17
N ILE A 366 -9.85 2.42 8.68
CA ILE A 366 -9.20 3.18 9.75
C ILE A 366 -10.30 3.62 10.72
N GLY A 367 -10.28 3.12 11.94
CA GLY A 367 -11.28 3.46 12.95
C GLY A 367 -11.37 2.43 14.05
N PHE A 368 -12.20 2.70 15.06
CA PHE A 368 -12.47 1.73 16.10
C PHE A 368 -13.21 0.50 15.58
N ALA A 369 -12.92 -0.65 16.18
CA ALA A 369 -13.75 -1.84 16.00
C ALA A 369 -15.17 -1.55 16.50
N PRO A 370 -16.23 -2.13 15.87
CA PRO A 370 -17.62 -1.80 16.21
C PRO A 370 -17.96 -1.99 17.70
N ASP A 371 -17.42 -3.02 18.32
CA ASP A 371 -17.76 -3.43 19.66
C ASP A 371 -16.81 -2.89 20.74
N SER A 372 -15.78 -2.10 20.37
CA SER A 372 -14.78 -1.68 21.33
C SER A 372 -14.00 -0.43 20.93
N LYS A 373 -13.89 0.52 21.84
CA LYS A 373 -12.95 1.66 21.75
C LYS A 373 -11.52 1.29 22.17
N ARG A 374 -11.24 0.02 22.48
CA ARG A 374 -9.90 -0.48 22.83
C ARG A 374 -9.15 -1.05 21.63
N ALA A 375 -9.84 -1.28 20.52
CA ALA A 375 -9.27 -1.85 19.31
C ALA A 375 -9.43 -0.86 18.13
N VAL A 376 -8.32 -0.36 17.61
CA VAL A 376 -8.28 0.44 16.38
C VAL A 376 -7.86 -0.45 15.23
N LEU A 377 -8.59 -0.38 14.14
CA LEU A 377 -8.33 -1.08 12.88
C LEU A 377 -7.59 -0.13 11.94
N ALA A 378 -6.48 -0.58 11.34
CA ALA A 378 -5.65 0.19 10.42
C ALA A 378 -5.08 -0.71 9.31
N PHE A 379 -5.92 -1.14 8.37
CA PHE A 379 -5.53 -2.07 7.30
C PHE A 379 -6.31 -1.83 5.99
N GLY A 380 -6.03 -2.63 4.97
CA GLY A 380 -6.79 -2.55 3.71
C GLY A 380 -6.31 -1.44 2.78
N HIS A 381 -5.08 -0.95 2.92
CA HIS A 381 -4.52 0.17 2.16
C HIS A 381 -4.17 -0.17 0.70
N ALA A 382 -4.48 -1.35 0.20
CA ALA A 382 -4.26 -1.79 -1.17
C ALA A 382 -2.86 -1.41 -1.70
N HIS A 383 -2.80 -0.56 -2.73
CA HIS A 383 -1.55 -0.08 -3.34
C HIS A 383 -0.92 1.14 -2.63
N ILE A 384 -1.65 1.78 -1.73
CA ILE A 384 -1.31 3.11 -1.19
C ILE A 384 -0.83 3.10 0.27
N GLY A 385 -0.54 1.91 0.82
CA GLY A 385 -0.06 1.80 2.20
C GLY A 385 1.22 2.60 2.47
N MET A 386 2.18 2.57 1.52
CA MET A 386 3.39 3.37 1.62
C MET A 386 3.06 4.88 1.64
N THR A 387 2.19 5.34 0.76
CA THR A 387 1.74 6.74 0.70
C THR A 387 1.08 7.20 2.01
N LEU A 388 0.23 6.35 2.60
CA LEU A 388 -0.66 6.75 3.70
C LEU A 388 -0.13 6.43 5.10
N ALA A 389 1.05 5.82 5.25
CA ALA A 389 1.51 5.33 6.55
C ALA A 389 1.59 6.43 7.63
N PRO A 390 2.21 7.61 7.42
CA PRO A 390 2.23 8.67 8.43
C PRO A 390 0.85 9.23 8.75
N VAL A 391 0.02 9.45 7.73
CA VAL A 391 -1.35 9.97 7.93
C VAL A 391 -2.20 8.97 8.72
N THR A 392 -2.08 7.68 8.42
CA THR A 392 -2.75 6.62 9.18
C THR A 392 -2.27 6.60 10.64
N ALA A 393 -0.96 6.76 10.87
CA ALA A 393 -0.39 6.81 12.21
C ALA A 393 -0.96 8.01 13.02
N ASN A 394 -1.05 9.18 12.41
CA ASN A 394 -1.65 10.36 13.04
C ASN A 394 -3.12 10.11 13.43
N ILE A 395 -3.93 9.57 12.50
CA ILE A 395 -5.34 9.25 12.79
C ILE A 395 -5.45 8.24 13.93
N VAL A 396 -4.62 7.19 13.93
CA VAL A 396 -4.62 6.16 14.99
C VAL A 396 -4.26 6.76 16.34
N ALA A 397 -3.26 7.64 16.40
CA ALA A 397 -2.85 8.32 17.64
C ALA A 397 -3.96 9.23 18.17
N ASP A 398 -4.64 9.99 17.30
CA ASP A 398 -5.79 10.82 17.71
C ASP A 398 -6.93 9.98 18.29
N LEU A 399 -7.26 8.85 17.62
CA LEU A 399 -8.30 7.93 18.09
C LEU A 399 -7.97 7.36 19.48
N LEU A 400 -6.73 6.88 19.67
CA LEU A 400 -6.30 6.31 20.95
C LEU A 400 -6.23 7.35 22.06
N ALA A 401 -5.92 8.61 21.73
CA ALA A 401 -5.93 9.72 22.68
C ALA A 401 -7.32 10.31 22.94
N GLY A 402 -8.36 9.80 22.26
CA GLY A 402 -9.73 10.35 22.35
C GLY A 402 -9.86 11.76 21.75
N ARG A 403 -8.90 12.17 20.91
CA ARG A 403 -8.96 13.47 20.22
C ARG A 403 -9.75 13.36 18.91
N GLN A 404 -10.35 14.47 18.51
CA GLN A 404 -10.93 14.56 17.18
C GLN A 404 -9.78 14.62 16.14
N SER A 405 -9.80 13.70 15.17
CA SER A 405 -8.84 13.74 14.09
C SER A 405 -9.05 14.96 13.19
N SER A 406 -7.96 15.52 12.68
CA SER A 406 -8.00 16.57 11.65
C SER A 406 -8.55 16.08 10.30
N PHE A 407 -8.68 14.75 10.14
CA PHE A 407 -9.22 14.12 8.95
C PHE A 407 -10.66 13.62 9.19
N ASP A 408 -11.53 13.74 8.18
CA ASP A 408 -12.83 13.05 8.20
C ASP A 408 -12.60 11.55 8.04
N ILE A 409 -12.73 10.80 9.14
CA ILE A 409 -12.50 9.35 9.19
C ILE A 409 -13.76 8.52 8.89
N GLN A 410 -14.94 9.16 8.77
CA GLN A 410 -16.19 8.46 8.53
C GLN A 410 -16.16 7.55 7.28
N PRO A 411 -15.59 7.98 6.13
CA PRO A 411 -15.49 7.13 4.95
C PRO A 411 -14.61 5.88 5.13
N PHE A 412 -13.74 5.88 6.14
CA PHE A 412 -12.78 4.80 6.43
C PHE A 412 -13.24 3.88 7.54
N SER A 413 -14.37 4.21 8.18
CA SER A 413 -14.95 3.40 9.27
C SER A 413 -15.24 1.96 8.81
N PRO A 414 -14.97 0.94 9.65
CA PRO A 414 -15.37 -0.44 9.37
C PRO A 414 -16.89 -0.59 9.23
N SER A 415 -17.68 0.26 9.90
CA SER A 415 -19.14 0.22 9.85
C SER A 415 -19.74 0.52 8.46
N ARG A 416 -18.94 1.03 7.50
CA ARG A 416 -19.42 1.23 6.12
C ARG A 416 -19.78 -0.08 5.39
N TYR A 417 -19.43 -1.21 5.99
CA TYR A 417 -19.73 -2.56 5.50
C TYR A 417 -20.75 -3.31 6.40
N ALA A 418 -21.24 -2.67 7.45
CA ALA A 418 -22.24 -3.22 8.36
C ALA A 418 -23.65 -3.27 7.73
#